data_bdd68736e243fbaf1ac851faa513e228
#
_entry.id   bdd68736e243fbaf1ac851faa513e228
#
_cell.length_a   1.000
_cell.length_b   1.000
_cell.length_c   1.000
_cell.angle_alpha   90.00
_cell.angle_beta   90.00
_cell.angle_gamma   90.00
#
_symmetry.space_group_name_H-M   'P 1'
#
loop_
_entity.id
_entity.type
_entity.pdbx_description
1 polymer ?
#
loop_
_entity_poly.entity_id
_entity_poly.type
_entity_poly.pdbx_seq_one_letter_code
_entity_poly.pdbx_strand_id
1 'polypeptide(L)'
;MAEKKNSNYLTIKESRKIIKYNIQQMKYYEALKKKKKDPSEYQSIMKDENNIIEIDNLQTHFFTDNGTVKSVNGVSFNIPKNKIVGVVGESGCGKSVTSLSIMQLVQAPQGQVVGGEQRKENK
;
A
#
# COMPACT_ATOMS: atom_id res chain seq x y z
N MET A 1 35.10 -18.56 10.84
CA MET A 1 34.14 -19.52 10.32
C MET A 1 32.98 -18.77 9.71
N ALA A 2 32.77 -18.94 8.42
CA ALA A 2 31.54 -18.41 7.81
C ALA A 2 30.39 -19.31 8.26
N GLU A 3 29.53 -18.80 9.13
CA GLU A 3 28.29 -19.47 9.42
C GLU A 3 27.50 -19.63 8.11
N LYS A 4 27.16 -20.86 7.74
CA LYS A 4 26.23 -21.11 6.65
C LYS A 4 24.93 -20.43 7.01
N LYS A 5 24.63 -19.32 6.33
CA LYS A 5 23.33 -18.65 6.43
C LYS A 5 22.26 -19.69 6.11
N ASN A 6 21.55 -20.15 7.11
CA ASN A 6 20.28 -20.77 6.87
C ASN A 6 19.39 -19.67 6.27
N SER A 7 18.86 -19.87 5.06
CA SER A 7 18.13 -18.86 4.28
C SER A 7 16.97 -18.18 5.03
N ASN A 8 16.61 -18.71 6.20
CA ASN A 8 15.48 -18.25 7.02
C ASN A 8 15.89 -17.41 8.22
N TYR A 9 17.18 -17.24 8.49
CA TYR A 9 17.63 -16.51 9.67
C TYR A 9 18.50 -15.33 9.29
N LEU A 10 18.06 -14.13 9.72
CA LEU A 10 18.82 -12.89 9.56
C LEU A 10 19.90 -12.81 10.63
N THR A 11 21.06 -12.26 10.28
CA THR A 11 22.07 -11.89 11.27
C THR A 11 21.57 -10.70 12.09
N ILE A 12 22.11 -10.53 13.30
CA ILE A 12 21.77 -9.39 14.18
C ILE A 12 22.03 -8.05 13.45
N LYS A 13 23.10 -7.99 12.65
CA LYS A 13 23.43 -6.80 11.87
C LYS A 13 22.40 -6.50 10.79
N GLU A 14 21.93 -7.52 10.09
CA GLU A 14 20.89 -7.39 9.07
C GLU A 14 19.55 -6.99 9.70
N SER A 15 19.16 -7.62 10.81
CA SER A 15 17.95 -7.27 11.54
C SER A 15 17.95 -5.80 12.00
N ARG A 16 19.07 -5.32 12.51
CA ARG A 16 19.21 -3.91 12.93
C ARG A 16 19.05 -2.94 11.76
N LYS A 17 19.58 -3.27 10.59
CA LYS A 17 19.43 -2.45 9.37
C LYS A 17 17.97 -2.40 8.94
N ILE A 18 17.28 -3.54 8.95
CA ILE A 18 15.86 -3.64 8.59
C ILE A 18 15.02 -2.81 9.56
N ILE A 19 15.23 -2.96 10.86
CA ILE A 19 14.50 -2.19 11.89
C ILE A 19 14.69 -0.70 11.69
N LYS A 20 15.94 -0.26 11.48
CA LYS A 20 16.25 1.16 11.25
C LYS A 20 15.54 1.69 10.00
N TYR A 21 15.60 0.95 8.91
CA TYR A 21 14.93 1.30 7.66
C TYR A 21 13.40 1.38 7.87
N ASN A 22 12.82 0.37 8.50
CA ASN A 22 11.38 0.32 8.76
C ASN A 22 10.91 1.51 9.60
N ILE A 23 11.62 1.86 10.66
CA ILE A 23 11.30 3.02 11.50
C ILE A 23 11.31 4.30 10.68
N GLN A 24 12.30 4.50 9.83
CA GLN A 24 12.38 5.68 8.97
C GLN A 24 11.21 5.73 7.98
N GLN A 25 10.88 4.62 7.34
CA GLN A 25 9.77 4.56 6.38
C GLN A 25 8.41 4.77 7.06
N MET A 26 8.18 4.13 8.18
CA MET A 26 6.94 4.30 8.92
C MET A 26 6.75 5.74 9.39
N LYS A 27 7.79 6.38 9.92
CA LYS A 27 7.76 7.79 10.32
C LYS A 27 7.47 8.71 9.14
N TYR A 28 8.10 8.46 8.00
CA TYR A 28 7.91 9.24 6.78
C TYR A 28 6.45 9.21 6.31
N TYR A 29 5.88 8.00 6.17
CA TYR A 29 4.51 7.87 5.69
C TYR A 29 3.46 8.36 6.69
N GLU A 30 3.69 8.16 7.99
CA GLU A 30 2.82 8.71 9.02
C GLU A 30 2.85 10.25 9.04
N ALA A 31 4.01 10.86 8.82
CA ALA A 31 4.14 12.31 8.71
C ALA A 31 3.40 12.86 7.49
N LEU A 32 3.44 12.15 6.34
CA LEU A 32 2.67 12.53 5.16
C LEU A 32 1.16 12.53 5.41
N LYS A 33 0.66 11.56 6.15
CA LYS A 33 -0.76 11.47 6.51
C LYS A 33 -1.23 12.62 7.40
N LYS A 34 -0.36 13.09 8.29
CA LYS A 34 -0.65 14.19 9.22
C LYS A 34 -0.54 15.56 8.57
N LYS A 35 0.05 15.65 7.39
CA LYS A 35 0.21 16.91 6.69
C LYS A 35 -1.16 17.43 6.25
N LYS A 36 -1.53 18.63 6.75
CA LYS A 36 -2.76 19.30 6.34
C LYS A 36 -2.65 19.71 4.88
N LYS A 37 -3.54 19.19 4.06
CA LYS A 37 -3.65 19.57 2.66
C LYS A 37 -4.74 20.59 2.48
N ASP A 38 -4.61 21.45 1.47
CA ASP A 38 -5.68 22.35 1.04
C ASP A 38 -6.92 21.49 0.67
N PRO A 39 -8.15 21.92 1.05
CA PRO A 39 -9.38 21.22 0.66
C PRO A 39 -9.48 20.90 -0.83
N SER A 40 -8.94 21.76 -1.70
CA SER A 40 -8.88 21.51 -3.15
C SER A 40 -8.06 20.27 -3.52
N GLU A 41 -7.07 19.91 -2.73
CA GLU A 41 -6.22 18.71 -2.97
C GLU A 41 -6.96 17.39 -2.70
N TYR A 42 -8.08 17.44 -1.97
CA TYR A 42 -8.91 16.27 -1.69
C TYR A 42 -9.97 16.01 -2.76
N GLN A 43 -10.10 16.92 -3.72
CA GLN A 43 -11.05 16.74 -4.81
C GLN A 43 -10.43 15.86 -5.89
N SER A 44 -11.10 14.76 -6.15
CA SER A 44 -10.69 13.84 -7.23
C SER A 44 -11.31 14.27 -8.54
N ILE A 45 -10.48 14.42 -9.57
CA ILE A 45 -10.94 14.62 -10.94
C ILE A 45 -10.87 13.26 -11.63
N MET A 46 -12.03 12.70 -11.94
CA MET A 46 -12.13 11.41 -12.63
C MET A 46 -11.65 11.55 -14.07
N LYS A 47 -10.88 10.57 -14.56
CA LYS A 47 -10.49 10.50 -15.98
C LYS A 47 -11.67 10.11 -16.87
N ASP A 48 -12.59 9.30 -16.34
CA ASP A 48 -13.81 8.89 -17.01
C ASP A 48 -14.99 9.06 -16.03
N GLU A 49 -15.97 9.86 -16.41
CA GLU A 49 -17.18 10.12 -15.61
C GLU A 49 -18.03 8.88 -15.38
N ASN A 50 -17.86 7.83 -16.18
CA ASN A 50 -18.57 6.57 -16.03
C ASN A 50 -18.00 5.69 -14.91
N ASN A 51 -16.89 6.07 -14.32
CA ASN A 51 -16.28 5.35 -13.20
C ASN A 51 -16.66 5.95 -11.85
N ILE A 52 -16.87 5.09 -10.85
CA ILE A 52 -17.01 5.50 -9.44
C ILE A 52 -15.65 5.61 -8.79
N ILE A 53 -14.79 4.64 -9.06
CA ILE A 53 -13.45 4.55 -8.50
C ILE A 53 -12.47 4.28 -9.62
N GLU A 54 -11.37 5.00 -9.60
CA GLU A 54 -10.23 4.77 -10.49
C GLU A 54 -8.98 4.56 -9.66
N ILE A 55 -8.32 3.44 -9.87
CA ILE A 55 -7.08 3.07 -9.17
C ILE A 55 -5.95 3.05 -10.18
N ASP A 56 -4.93 3.83 -9.93
CA ASP A 56 -3.73 3.93 -10.77
C ASP A 56 -2.48 3.59 -9.98
N ASN A 57 -1.79 2.53 -10.39
CA ASN A 57 -0.48 2.15 -9.86
C ASN A 57 -0.45 2.03 -8.34
N LEU A 58 -1.49 1.46 -7.76
CA LEU A 58 -1.60 1.29 -6.30
C LEU A 58 -0.45 0.45 -5.77
N GLN A 59 0.20 0.97 -4.74
CA GLN A 59 1.30 0.30 -4.06
C GLN A 59 1.05 0.31 -2.55
N THR A 60 0.99 -0.86 -1.95
CA THR A 60 0.84 -1.04 -0.50
C THR A 60 1.94 -1.97 -0.01
N HIS A 61 2.74 -1.47 0.90
CA HIS A 61 3.85 -2.21 1.47
C HIS A 61 3.65 -2.45 2.97
N PHE A 62 4.17 -3.58 3.45
CA PHE A 62 4.24 -3.89 4.87
C PHE A 62 5.70 -3.93 5.31
N PHE A 63 6.02 -3.20 6.34
CA PHE A 63 7.36 -3.14 6.92
C PHE A 63 7.45 -4.17 8.05
N THR A 64 8.02 -5.32 7.74
CA THR A 64 8.11 -6.47 8.66
C THR A 64 9.53 -6.65 9.17
N ASP A 65 9.69 -7.43 10.23
CA ASP A 65 11.00 -7.73 10.83
C ASP A 65 11.94 -8.46 9.85
N ASN A 66 11.40 -9.11 8.84
CA ASN A 66 12.17 -9.79 7.79
C ASN A 66 12.39 -8.94 6.53
N GLY A 67 11.92 -7.71 6.53
CA GLY A 67 12.04 -6.78 5.41
C GLY A 67 10.70 -6.24 4.93
N THR A 68 10.73 -5.54 3.81
CA THR A 68 9.53 -4.96 3.19
C THR A 68 8.80 -6.00 2.35
N VAL A 69 7.53 -6.20 2.63
CA VAL A 69 6.63 -7.02 1.81
C VAL A 69 5.80 -6.09 0.93
N LYS A 70 5.98 -6.18 -0.38
CA LYS A 70 5.24 -5.40 -1.37
C LYS A 70 3.96 -6.14 -1.76
N SER A 71 2.98 -6.12 -0.86
CA SER A 71 1.73 -6.89 -1.02
C SER A 71 0.91 -6.44 -2.21
N VAL A 72 0.91 -5.14 -2.51
CA VAL A 72 0.34 -4.57 -3.73
C VAL A 72 1.44 -3.74 -4.38
N ASN A 73 1.78 -4.06 -5.61
CA ASN A 73 2.92 -3.46 -6.29
C ASN A 73 2.57 -3.03 -7.71
N GLY A 74 1.82 -1.94 -7.82
CA GLY A 74 1.49 -1.34 -9.11
C GLY A 74 0.22 -1.88 -9.75
N VAL A 75 -0.87 -1.94 -9.00
CA VAL A 75 -2.18 -2.41 -9.50
C VAL A 75 -2.99 -1.23 -10.03
N SER A 76 -3.56 -1.39 -11.22
CA SER A 76 -4.41 -0.38 -11.86
C SER A 76 -5.71 -1.02 -12.35
N PHE A 77 -6.83 -0.45 -11.97
CA PHE A 77 -8.15 -0.86 -12.47
C PHE A 77 -9.19 0.21 -12.14
N ASN A 78 -10.35 0.10 -12.77
CA ASN A 78 -11.46 1.01 -12.57
C ASN A 78 -12.72 0.25 -12.12
N ILE A 79 -13.55 0.90 -11.33
CA ILE A 79 -14.89 0.40 -10.98
C ILE A 79 -15.92 1.30 -11.65
N PRO A 80 -16.59 0.82 -12.72
CA PRO A 80 -17.61 1.59 -13.41
C PRO A 80 -18.87 1.75 -12.55
N LYS A 81 -19.63 2.81 -12.84
CA LYS A 81 -20.96 3.02 -12.24
C LYS A 81 -21.90 1.88 -12.60
N ASN A 82 -22.75 1.49 -11.65
CA ASN A 82 -23.77 0.45 -11.84
C ASN A 82 -23.22 -0.92 -12.29
N LYS A 83 -21.95 -1.19 -11.96
CA LYS A 83 -21.28 -2.45 -12.26
C LYS A 83 -20.71 -3.07 -11.00
N ILE A 84 -20.57 -4.37 -11.03
CA ILE A 84 -19.88 -5.14 -9.99
C ILE A 84 -18.56 -5.61 -10.56
N VAL A 85 -17.45 -5.29 -9.87
CA VAL A 85 -16.12 -5.73 -10.24
C VAL A 85 -15.66 -6.80 -9.24
N GLY A 86 -15.40 -8.00 -9.75
CA GLY A 86 -14.88 -9.10 -8.95
C GLY A 86 -13.35 -9.11 -8.95
N VAL A 87 -12.76 -9.31 -7.76
CA VAL A 87 -11.31 -9.48 -7.60
C VAL A 87 -11.05 -10.94 -7.29
N VAL A 88 -10.35 -11.62 -8.18
CA VAL A 88 -10.03 -13.04 -8.07
C VAL A 88 -8.53 -13.27 -8.06
N GLY A 89 -8.13 -14.35 -7.47
CA GLY A 89 -6.72 -14.75 -7.39
C GLY A 89 -6.51 -15.78 -6.29
N GLU A 90 -5.32 -16.33 -6.22
CA GLU A 90 -4.94 -17.29 -5.18
C GLU A 90 -4.82 -16.62 -3.80
N SER A 91 -4.91 -17.41 -2.74
CA SER A 91 -4.68 -16.94 -1.38
C SER A 91 -3.27 -16.31 -1.26
N GLY A 92 -3.20 -15.16 -0.62
CA GLY A 92 -1.92 -14.46 -0.42
C GLY A 92 -1.43 -13.62 -1.60
N CYS A 93 -2.23 -13.46 -2.66
CA CYS A 93 -1.83 -12.66 -3.84
C CYS A 93 -2.14 -11.16 -3.74
N GLY A 94 -2.62 -10.68 -2.59
CA GLY A 94 -2.88 -9.26 -2.36
C GLY A 94 -4.31 -8.79 -2.56
N LYS A 95 -5.28 -9.68 -2.79
CA LYS A 95 -6.71 -9.32 -2.98
C LYS A 95 -7.26 -8.53 -1.79
N SER A 96 -7.12 -9.08 -0.60
CA SER A 96 -7.63 -8.44 0.64
C SER A 96 -6.92 -7.13 0.92
N VAL A 97 -5.60 -7.08 0.71
CA VAL A 97 -4.80 -5.87 0.91
C VAL A 97 -5.22 -4.77 -0.07
N THR A 98 -5.50 -5.12 -1.33
CA THR A 98 -6.02 -4.17 -2.32
C THR A 98 -7.33 -3.56 -1.87
N SER A 99 -8.28 -4.37 -1.40
CA SER A 99 -9.56 -3.90 -0.88
C SER A 99 -9.40 -3.01 0.35
N LEU A 100 -8.56 -3.42 1.29
CA LEU A 100 -8.26 -2.62 2.49
C LEU A 100 -7.60 -1.29 2.14
N SER A 101 -6.74 -1.27 1.13
CA SER A 101 -6.08 -0.04 0.66
C SER A 101 -7.09 0.94 0.08
N ILE A 102 -8.05 0.46 -0.72
CA ILE A 102 -9.12 1.29 -1.31
C ILE A 102 -9.99 1.88 -0.21
N MET A 103 -10.31 1.11 0.83
CA MET A 103 -11.10 1.56 1.97
C MET A 103 -10.30 2.36 3.00
N GLN A 104 -8.99 2.49 2.82
CA GLN A 104 -8.06 3.15 3.75
C GLN A 104 -8.05 2.49 5.14
N LEU A 105 -8.17 1.17 5.17
CA LEU A 105 -8.20 0.35 6.39
C LEU A 105 -6.93 -0.48 6.59
N VAL A 106 -5.88 -0.22 5.85
CA VAL A 106 -4.59 -0.89 6.03
C VAL A 106 -4.04 -0.56 7.42
N GLN A 107 -3.65 -1.58 8.15
CA GLN A 107 -3.20 -1.44 9.53
C GLN A 107 -1.86 -0.71 9.62
N ALA A 108 -1.89 0.54 10.07
CA ALA A 108 -0.71 1.36 10.32
C ALA A 108 -0.12 1.06 11.72
N PRO A 109 1.16 1.34 11.95
CA PRO A 109 2.12 1.95 11.02
C PRO A 109 2.83 0.94 10.12
N GLN A 110 2.68 -0.36 10.33
CA GLN A 110 3.38 -1.41 9.62
C GLN A 110 2.96 -1.49 8.14
N GLY A 111 1.67 -1.35 7.87
CA GLY A 111 1.13 -1.29 6.51
C GLY A 111 0.97 0.16 6.06
N GLN A 112 1.44 0.48 4.87
CA GLN A 112 1.36 1.81 4.29
C GLN A 112 1.04 1.76 2.81
N VAL A 113 0.12 2.62 2.36
CA VAL A 113 -0.05 2.89 0.94
C VAL A 113 1.07 3.86 0.53
N VAL A 114 2.04 3.34 -0.20
CA VAL A 114 3.29 4.05 -0.50
C VAL A 114 3.31 4.70 -1.88
N GLY A 115 2.35 4.41 -2.73
CA GLY A 115 2.30 4.98 -4.06
C GLY A 115 0.97 4.76 -4.77
N GLY A 116 0.84 5.43 -5.90
CA GLY A 116 -0.34 5.38 -6.73
C GLY A 116 -1.37 6.45 -6.42
N GLU A 117 -2.41 6.46 -7.22
CA GLU A 117 -3.54 7.36 -7.08
C GLU A 117 -4.84 6.59 -6.94
N GLN A 118 -5.69 7.08 -6.09
CA GLN A 118 -7.07 6.61 -5.95
C GLN A 118 -8.00 7.79 -6.16
N ARG A 119 -8.80 7.72 -7.21
CA ARG A 119 -9.81 8.73 -7.51
C ARG A 119 -11.18 8.13 -7.23
N LYS A 120 -11.98 8.86 -6.47
CA LYS A 120 -13.36 8.50 -6.14
C LYS A 120 -14.28 9.61 -6.62
N GLU A 121 -15.47 9.23 -7.08
CA GLU A 121 -16.49 10.19 -7.46
C GLU A 121 -16.85 11.06 -6.25
N ASN A 122 -16.80 12.37 -6.43
CA ASN A 122 -17.24 13.34 -5.43
C ASN A 122 -18.75 13.53 -5.52
N LYS A 123 -19.45 13.18 -4.45
CA LYS A 123 -20.86 13.51 -4.28
C LYS A 123 -21.04 14.38 -3.05
#